data_60614465534a92b4fd769ce7dd912edf
#
_entry.id   60614465534a92b4fd769ce7dd912edf
#
_cell.length_a   1.000
_cell.length_b   1.000
_cell.length_c   1.000
_cell.angle_alpha   90.00
_cell.angle_beta   90.00
_cell.angle_gamma   90.00
#
_symmetry.space_group_name_H-M   'P 1'
#
loop_
_entity.id
_entity.type
_entity.pdbx_description
1 polymer ?
#
loop_
_entity_poly.entity_id
_entity_poly.type
_entity_poly.pdbx_seq_one_letter_code
_entity_poly.pdbx_strand_id
1 'polypeptide(L)'
;KKNAEDLNLKLIFGLRFLMAEDINEKLTRDNNNKHRIILFAKNDDGIKALYKIYNRAFAKGFGHLNYKFLKEVWSKNLKLVVPFYDSFLFTNLVSFSNCVPDFSFCTPTFFIEENNLPFDFIVKPAVEKYCKENNFPTEKVKSIYYNKKTDAKAFQTYKCLCSRGFGRQSTLEEPRLNHFGSDDFCFESWKKQNETA
;
A
#
# COMPACT_ATOMS: atom_id res chain seq x y z
N LYS A 1 19.86 11.26 -1.85
CA LYS A 1 20.76 10.60 -0.87
C LYS A 1 21.69 11.64 -0.24
N LYS A 2 22.47 12.37 -1.01
CA LYS A 2 23.43 13.37 -0.50
C LYS A 2 22.79 14.39 0.46
N ASN A 3 21.68 15.01 0.08
CA ASN A 3 20.98 15.99 0.94
C ASN A 3 20.44 15.39 2.24
N ALA A 4 20.07 14.11 2.25
CA ALA A 4 19.62 13.44 3.46
C ALA A 4 20.78 13.13 4.42
N GLU A 5 21.94 12.79 3.88
CA GLU A 5 23.19 12.60 4.64
C GLU A 5 23.65 13.91 5.28
N ASP A 6 23.63 15.02 4.52
CA ASP A 6 24.01 16.35 5.02
C ASP A 6 23.08 16.83 6.16
N LEU A 7 21.82 16.40 6.17
CA LEU A 7 20.82 16.70 7.21
C LEU A 7 20.73 15.61 8.29
N ASN A 8 21.58 14.60 8.27
CA ASN A 8 21.55 13.44 9.16
C ASN A 8 20.17 12.73 9.19
N LEU A 9 19.51 12.67 8.03
CA LEU A 9 18.21 12.03 7.87
C LEU A 9 18.38 10.62 7.33
N LYS A 10 17.66 9.65 7.95
CA LYS A 10 17.60 8.28 7.45
C LYS A 10 16.67 8.22 6.23
N LEU A 11 17.23 7.91 5.07
CA LEU A 11 16.46 7.67 3.85
C LEU A 11 16.02 6.21 3.77
N ILE A 12 14.72 5.97 3.67
CA ILE A 12 14.13 4.66 3.40
C ILE A 12 13.64 4.65 1.96
N PHE A 13 14.16 3.74 1.14
CA PHE A 13 13.80 3.62 -0.26
C PHE A 13 12.87 2.42 -0.48
N GLY A 14 11.71 2.66 -1.06
CA GLY A 14 10.73 1.63 -1.34
C GLY A 14 9.85 1.98 -2.54
N LEU A 15 9.25 0.95 -3.12
CA LEU A 15 8.32 1.08 -4.24
C LEU A 15 7.03 0.30 -3.94
N ARG A 16 5.90 0.89 -4.35
CA ARG A 16 4.59 0.28 -4.27
C ARG A 16 4.24 -0.38 -5.59
N PHE A 17 3.88 -1.66 -5.54
CA PHE A 17 3.52 -2.45 -6.72
C PHE A 17 2.08 -2.91 -6.66
N LEU A 18 1.44 -2.93 -7.84
CA LEU A 18 0.16 -3.59 -8.03
C LEU A 18 0.42 -5.08 -8.26
N MET A 19 -0.32 -5.92 -7.57
CA MET A 19 -0.30 -7.38 -7.73
C MET A 19 -1.49 -7.84 -8.55
N ALA A 20 -1.28 -8.84 -9.41
CA ALA A 20 -2.31 -9.52 -10.16
C ALA A 20 -1.94 -11.01 -10.30
N GLU A 21 -2.85 -11.83 -10.76
CA GLU A 21 -2.60 -13.26 -10.91
C GLU A 21 -1.63 -13.55 -12.07
N ASP A 22 -1.89 -12.98 -13.24
CA ASP A 22 -1.01 -13.13 -14.39
C ASP A 22 -0.25 -11.82 -14.70
N ILE A 23 1.09 -11.93 -14.72
CA ILE A 23 2.00 -10.82 -15.03
C ILE A 23 2.02 -10.47 -16.54
N ASN A 24 1.57 -11.37 -17.40
CA ASN A 24 1.63 -11.23 -18.84
C ASN A 24 0.31 -10.75 -19.45
N GLU A 25 -0.75 -10.69 -18.67
CA GLU A 25 -2.05 -10.21 -19.12
C GLU A 25 -2.27 -8.74 -18.78
N LYS A 26 -2.89 -8.02 -19.70
CA LYS A 26 -3.34 -6.65 -19.45
C LYS A 26 -4.48 -6.68 -18.45
N LEU A 27 -4.38 -5.86 -17.41
CA LEU A 27 -5.42 -5.76 -16.39
C LEU A 27 -6.73 -5.25 -16.99
N THR A 28 -7.79 -6.03 -16.84
CA THR A 28 -9.17 -5.64 -17.17
C THR A 28 -9.92 -5.18 -15.92
N ARG A 29 -11.13 -4.63 -16.07
CA ARG A 29 -11.97 -4.23 -14.94
C ARG A 29 -12.46 -5.43 -14.13
N ASP A 30 -12.63 -6.57 -14.73
CA ASP A 30 -13.21 -7.79 -14.16
C ASP A 30 -12.21 -8.60 -13.31
N ASN A 31 -10.93 -8.20 -13.32
CA ASN A 31 -9.90 -8.86 -12.55
C ASN A 31 -9.94 -8.37 -11.09
N ASN A 32 -10.72 -9.05 -10.24
CA ASN A 32 -11.05 -8.65 -8.86
C ASN A 32 -9.92 -8.89 -7.84
N ASN A 33 -8.84 -9.62 -8.20
CA ASN A 33 -7.77 -10.00 -7.28
C ASN A 33 -6.63 -8.97 -7.21
N LYS A 34 -6.89 -7.72 -7.63
CA LYS A 34 -5.89 -6.65 -7.61
C LYS A 34 -5.71 -6.11 -6.20
N HIS A 35 -4.49 -6.13 -5.73
CA HIS A 35 -4.11 -5.54 -4.45
C HIS A 35 -2.71 -4.97 -4.54
N ARG A 36 -2.24 -4.32 -3.48
CA ARG A 36 -0.93 -3.68 -3.46
C ARG A 36 -0.01 -4.27 -2.41
N ILE A 37 1.27 -4.22 -2.72
CA ILE A 37 2.37 -4.46 -1.77
C ILE A 37 3.36 -3.32 -1.84
N ILE A 38 4.21 -3.23 -0.82
CA ILE A 38 5.34 -2.30 -0.78
C ILE A 38 6.61 -3.13 -0.62
N LEU A 39 7.62 -2.84 -1.43
CA LEU A 39 8.94 -3.44 -1.29
C LEU A 39 9.92 -2.35 -0.86
N PHE A 40 10.55 -2.52 0.29
CA PHE A 40 11.61 -1.65 0.78
C PHE A 40 12.98 -2.28 0.53
N ALA A 41 13.94 -1.46 0.13
CA ALA A 41 15.34 -1.83 0.07
C ALA A 41 15.99 -1.67 1.45
N LYS A 42 16.70 -2.69 1.92
CA LYS A 42 17.46 -2.64 3.18
C LYS A 42 18.83 -2.01 3.00
N ASN A 43 19.38 -2.07 1.78
CA ASN A 43 20.70 -1.58 1.39
C ASN A 43 20.77 -1.32 -0.12
N ASP A 44 21.96 -0.92 -0.62
CA ASP A 44 22.17 -0.60 -2.03
C ASP A 44 21.94 -1.80 -2.98
N ASP A 45 22.20 -3.04 -2.55
CA ASP A 45 21.87 -4.23 -3.35
C ASP A 45 20.35 -4.48 -3.40
N GLY A 46 19.63 -4.14 -2.33
CA GLY A 46 18.17 -4.09 -2.34
C GLY A 46 17.64 -3.07 -3.35
N ILE A 47 18.27 -1.90 -3.49
CA ILE A 47 17.90 -0.90 -4.50
C ILE A 47 18.09 -1.47 -5.91
N LYS A 48 19.20 -2.14 -6.18
CA LYS A 48 19.45 -2.80 -7.48
C LYS A 48 18.39 -3.89 -7.78
N ALA A 49 18.02 -4.66 -6.76
CA ALA A 49 16.95 -5.65 -6.88
C ALA A 49 15.59 -4.99 -7.19
N LEU A 50 15.26 -3.89 -6.51
CA LEU A 50 14.04 -3.11 -6.81
C LEU A 50 14.01 -2.60 -8.25
N TYR A 51 15.12 -2.10 -8.79
CA TYR A 51 15.18 -1.68 -10.19
C TYR A 51 14.91 -2.82 -11.17
N LYS A 52 15.41 -4.03 -10.91
CA LYS A 52 15.11 -5.20 -11.75
C LYS A 52 13.62 -5.54 -11.71
N ILE A 53 13.01 -5.52 -10.54
CA ILE A 53 11.58 -5.76 -10.36
C ILE A 53 10.76 -4.66 -11.04
N TYR A 54 11.13 -3.40 -10.86
CA TYR A 54 10.49 -2.27 -11.52
C TYR A 54 10.53 -2.38 -13.06
N ASN A 55 11.71 -2.68 -13.61
CA ASN A 55 11.86 -2.85 -15.07
C ASN A 55 10.99 -3.99 -15.61
N ARG A 56 10.85 -5.09 -14.87
CA ARG A 56 9.96 -6.18 -15.29
C ARG A 56 8.50 -5.74 -15.27
N ALA A 57 8.07 -5.02 -14.24
CA ALA A 57 6.70 -4.55 -14.12
C ALA A 57 6.33 -3.49 -15.18
N PHE A 58 7.17 -2.47 -15.34
CA PHE A 58 6.79 -1.25 -16.06
C PHE A 58 7.44 -1.11 -17.44
N ALA A 59 8.65 -1.62 -17.65
CA ALA A 59 9.31 -1.54 -18.96
C ALA A 59 9.03 -2.76 -19.84
N LYS A 60 8.81 -3.94 -19.26
CA LYS A 60 8.58 -5.20 -19.96
C LYS A 60 7.22 -5.83 -19.70
N GLY A 61 6.39 -5.23 -18.87
CA GLY A 61 5.08 -5.73 -18.47
C GLY A 61 4.00 -4.65 -18.48
N PHE A 62 2.87 -4.95 -17.87
CA PHE A 62 1.67 -4.10 -17.87
C PHE A 62 1.50 -3.27 -16.59
N GLY A 63 2.58 -3.02 -15.85
CA GLY A 63 2.56 -2.21 -14.63
C GLY A 63 2.18 -2.97 -13.36
N HIS A 64 2.21 -4.29 -13.38
CA HIS A 64 1.91 -5.14 -12.24
C HIS A 64 2.87 -6.32 -12.10
N LEU A 65 2.80 -7.00 -10.98
CA LEU A 65 3.59 -8.18 -10.61
C LEU A 65 2.67 -9.32 -10.17
N ASN A 66 3.23 -10.53 -10.04
CA ASN A 66 2.60 -11.63 -9.31
C ASN A 66 3.58 -12.26 -8.30
N TYR A 67 3.06 -13.06 -7.38
CA TYR A 67 3.86 -13.68 -6.32
C TYR A 67 4.83 -14.73 -6.85
N LYS A 68 4.47 -15.43 -7.94
CA LYS A 68 5.36 -16.40 -8.60
C LYS A 68 6.64 -15.73 -9.07
N PHE A 69 6.53 -14.60 -9.78
CA PHE A 69 7.69 -13.85 -10.23
C PHE A 69 8.48 -13.28 -9.05
N LEU A 70 7.82 -12.74 -8.02
CA LEU A 70 8.52 -12.24 -6.83
C LEU A 70 9.33 -13.34 -6.14
N LYS A 71 8.79 -14.55 -6.03
CA LYS A 71 9.49 -15.70 -5.46
C LYS A 71 10.75 -16.05 -6.25
N GLU A 72 10.71 -15.99 -7.58
CA GLU A 72 11.86 -16.28 -8.46
C GLU A 72 13.00 -15.25 -8.31
N VAL A 73 12.66 -13.97 -8.09
CA VAL A 73 13.62 -12.86 -8.05
C VAL A 73 13.89 -12.34 -6.64
N TRP A 74 13.37 -13.00 -5.62
CA TRP A 74 13.44 -12.52 -4.26
C TRP A 74 14.88 -12.36 -3.76
N SER A 75 15.11 -11.30 -3.01
CA SER A 75 16.39 -11.01 -2.35
C SER A 75 16.20 -10.75 -0.87
N LYS A 76 17.06 -11.32 -0.02
CA LYS A 76 17.11 -11.03 1.42
C LYS A 76 17.34 -9.55 1.75
N ASN A 77 17.83 -8.79 0.78
CA ASN A 77 18.06 -7.34 0.87
C ASN A 77 16.78 -6.52 0.67
N LEU A 78 15.65 -7.18 0.46
CA LEU A 78 14.32 -6.58 0.38
C LEU A 78 13.51 -6.88 1.65
N LYS A 79 12.58 -5.99 1.98
CA LYS A 79 11.51 -6.19 2.96
C LYS A 79 10.18 -6.04 2.23
N LEU A 80 9.34 -7.08 2.29
CA LEU A 80 7.98 -7.04 1.78
C LEU A 80 7.05 -6.53 2.89
N VAL A 81 6.24 -5.56 2.54
CA VAL A 81 5.23 -4.99 3.42
C VAL A 81 3.87 -5.06 2.73
N VAL A 82 2.88 -5.52 3.47
CA VAL A 82 1.47 -5.51 3.07
C VAL A 82 0.84 -4.26 3.69
N PRO A 83 0.38 -3.28 2.87
CA PRO A 83 -0.25 -2.07 3.38
C PRO A 83 -1.60 -2.41 4.02
N PHE A 84 -2.10 -1.56 4.92
CA PHE A 84 -3.41 -1.77 5.55
C PHE A 84 -4.54 -1.60 4.54
N TYR A 85 -4.55 -0.47 3.84
CA TYR A 85 -5.46 -0.23 2.72
C TYR A 85 -4.90 -0.78 1.42
N ASP A 86 -5.76 -1.15 0.47
CA ASP A 86 -5.41 -1.76 -0.81
C ASP A 86 -4.67 -3.12 -0.70
N SER A 87 -4.63 -3.75 0.48
CA SER A 87 -4.07 -5.09 0.66
C SER A 87 -5.02 -6.17 0.13
N PHE A 88 -4.52 -7.39 -0.02
CA PHE A 88 -5.38 -8.52 -0.39
C PHE A 88 -6.44 -8.80 0.68
N LEU A 89 -6.13 -8.62 1.98
CA LEU A 89 -7.12 -8.78 3.05
C LEU A 89 -8.21 -7.72 2.96
N PHE A 90 -7.83 -6.46 2.74
CA PHE A 90 -8.80 -5.39 2.52
C PHE A 90 -9.68 -5.70 1.29
N THR A 91 -9.09 -6.12 0.18
CA THR A 91 -9.82 -6.43 -1.06
C THR A 91 -10.74 -7.64 -0.86
N ASN A 92 -10.30 -8.68 -0.16
CA ASN A 92 -11.12 -9.86 0.14
C ASN A 92 -12.34 -9.50 0.98
N LEU A 93 -12.18 -8.62 1.97
CA LEU A 93 -13.28 -8.23 2.88
C LEU A 93 -14.24 -7.23 2.24
N VAL A 94 -13.74 -6.24 1.51
CA VAL A 94 -14.54 -5.12 1.01
C VAL A 94 -15.07 -5.37 -0.39
N SER A 95 -14.31 -6.09 -1.22
CA SER A 95 -14.67 -6.38 -2.62
C SER A 95 -15.03 -7.84 -2.87
N PHE A 96 -15.16 -8.66 -1.82
CA PHE A 96 -15.48 -10.08 -1.90
C PHE A 96 -14.55 -10.86 -2.84
N SER A 97 -13.28 -10.46 -2.88
CA SER A 97 -12.22 -11.15 -3.60
C SER A 97 -11.78 -12.40 -2.82
N ASN A 98 -11.10 -13.31 -3.44
CA ASN A 98 -10.59 -14.54 -2.81
C ASN A 98 -9.10 -14.75 -3.13
N CYS A 99 -8.29 -13.74 -2.85
CA CYS A 99 -6.85 -13.81 -3.05
C CYS A 99 -6.17 -14.41 -1.82
N VAL A 100 -5.35 -15.44 -2.02
CA VAL A 100 -4.50 -16.04 -0.98
C VAL A 100 -3.05 -16.00 -1.47
N PRO A 101 -2.25 -15.00 -1.06
CA PRO A 101 -0.86 -14.87 -1.47
C PRO A 101 0.02 -16.02 -0.92
N ASP A 102 0.96 -16.49 -1.75
CA ASP A 102 2.05 -17.38 -1.29
C ASP A 102 3.22 -16.54 -0.77
N PHE A 103 3.40 -16.50 0.55
CA PHE A 103 4.54 -15.85 1.21
C PHE A 103 5.65 -16.82 1.62
N SER A 104 5.69 -18.02 1.07
CA SER A 104 6.70 -19.05 1.44
C SER A 104 8.16 -18.62 1.22
N PHE A 105 8.39 -17.57 0.43
CA PHE A 105 9.72 -17.05 0.11
C PHE A 105 10.20 -15.91 1.03
N CYS A 106 9.32 -15.37 1.87
CA CYS A 106 9.67 -14.27 2.81
C CYS A 106 8.67 -14.18 3.96
N THR A 107 9.07 -13.49 5.02
CA THR A 107 8.17 -13.09 6.11
C THR A 107 7.70 -11.65 5.87
N PRO A 108 6.47 -11.42 5.40
CA PRO A 108 5.94 -10.08 5.19
C PRO A 108 5.70 -9.37 6.52
N THR A 109 5.81 -8.04 6.53
CA THR A 109 5.34 -7.19 7.64
C THR A 109 4.00 -6.59 7.24
N PHE A 110 3.01 -6.63 8.12
CA PHE A 110 1.71 -6.03 7.88
C PHE A 110 1.60 -4.67 8.57
N PHE A 111 1.21 -3.66 7.81
CA PHE A 111 0.91 -2.35 8.36
C PHE A 111 -0.51 -2.34 8.93
N ILE A 112 -0.68 -1.67 10.06
CA ILE A 112 -1.97 -1.40 10.69
C ILE A 112 -2.13 0.10 10.79
N GLU A 113 -3.22 0.62 10.25
CA GLU A 113 -3.57 2.04 10.29
C GLU A 113 -4.91 2.25 11.00
N GLU A 114 -5.05 3.39 11.64
CA GLU A 114 -6.29 3.88 12.25
C GLU A 114 -6.54 5.29 11.74
N ASN A 115 -7.44 5.42 10.76
CA ASN A 115 -7.76 6.70 10.13
C ASN A 115 -9.26 7.00 10.15
N ASN A 116 -10.03 6.29 11.01
CA ASN A 116 -11.46 6.46 11.17
C ASN A 116 -12.26 6.25 9.87
N LEU A 117 -11.79 5.34 9.00
CA LEU A 117 -12.59 4.92 7.85
C LEU A 117 -13.66 3.91 8.26
N PRO A 118 -14.82 3.88 7.56
CA PRO A 118 -15.94 3.00 7.91
C PRO A 118 -15.60 1.52 8.00
N PHE A 119 -14.57 1.05 7.30
CA PHE A 119 -14.19 -0.37 7.30
C PHE A 119 -13.04 -0.71 8.25
N ASP A 120 -12.43 0.26 8.91
CA ASP A 120 -11.28 0.02 9.80
C ASP A 120 -11.62 -0.99 10.91
N PHE A 121 -12.85 -0.94 11.44
CA PHE A 121 -13.31 -1.85 12.50
C PHE A 121 -13.46 -3.31 12.05
N ILE A 122 -13.58 -3.58 10.74
CA ILE A 122 -13.64 -4.94 10.17
C ILE A 122 -12.25 -5.39 9.75
N VAL A 123 -11.50 -4.50 9.08
CA VAL A 123 -10.21 -4.82 8.49
C VAL A 123 -9.14 -5.06 9.56
N LYS A 124 -9.09 -4.22 10.60
CA LYS A 124 -8.06 -4.32 11.65
C LYS A 124 -8.09 -5.68 12.37
N PRO A 125 -9.22 -6.17 12.92
CA PRO A 125 -9.26 -7.49 13.55
C PRO A 125 -8.91 -8.63 12.59
N ALA A 126 -9.28 -8.52 11.32
CA ALA A 126 -8.96 -9.53 10.32
C ALA A 126 -7.45 -9.59 10.02
N VAL A 127 -6.78 -8.43 9.90
CA VAL A 127 -5.32 -8.35 9.74
C VAL A 127 -4.61 -8.91 10.97
N GLU A 128 -5.02 -8.51 12.17
CA GLU A 128 -4.42 -8.99 13.43
C GLU A 128 -4.57 -10.50 13.58
N LYS A 129 -5.75 -11.05 13.30
CA LYS A 129 -6.03 -12.49 13.31
C LYS A 129 -5.14 -13.23 12.31
N TYR A 130 -5.11 -12.79 11.05
CA TYR A 130 -4.32 -13.41 10.00
C TYR A 130 -2.81 -13.40 10.35
N CYS A 131 -2.30 -12.28 10.85
CA CYS A 131 -0.90 -12.18 11.26
C CYS A 131 -0.57 -13.10 12.43
N LYS A 132 -1.46 -13.21 13.43
CA LYS A 132 -1.29 -14.12 14.57
C LYS A 132 -1.28 -15.58 14.13
N GLU A 133 -2.18 -16.00 13.25
CA GLU A 133 -2.26 -17.39 12.74
C GLU A 133 -1.03 -17.78 11.91
N ASN A 134 -0.42 -16.82 11.21
CA ASN A 134 0.74 -17.07 10.34
C ASN A 134 2.09 -16.62 10.95
N ASN A 135 2.10 -16.13 12.18
CA ASN A 135 3.29 -15.57 12.86
C ASN A 135 3.97 -14.43 12.06
N PHE A 136 3.18 -13.57 11.43
CA PHE A 136 3.69 -12.41 10.72
C PHE A 136 3.75 -11.17 11.62
N PRO A 137 4.83 -10.38 11.55
CA PRO A 137 4.96 -9.13 12.31
C PRO A 137 4.00 -8.06 11.78
N THR A 138 3.51 -7.24 12.72
CA THR A 138 2.69 -6.05 12.43
C THR A 138 3.42 -4.78 12.85
N GLU A 139 3.23 -3.69 12.13
CA GLU A 139 3.73 -2.35 12.48
C GLU A 139 2.59 -1.35 12.41
N LYS A 140 2.44 -0.52 13.45
CA LYS A 140 1.50 0.61 13.43
C LYS A 140 2.11 1.73 12.61
N VAL A 141 1.37 2.21 11.64
CA VAL A 141 1.80 3.28 10.74
C VAL A 141 0.65 4.27 10.49
N LYS A 142 0.97 5.39 9.88
CA LYS A 142 0.00 6.42 9.50
C LYS A 142 0.28 6.90 8.09
N SER A 143 -0.70 6.80 7.21
CA SER A 143 -0.66 7.46 5.91
C SER A 143 -0.95 8.95 6.08
N ILE A 144 -0.07 9.81 5.58
CA ILE A 144 -0.19 11.26 5.66
C ILE A 144 -0.20 11.83 4.25
N TYR A 145 -1.27 12.53 3.89
CA TYR A 145 -1.44 13.14 2.56
C TYR A 145 -1.48 14.66 2.59
N TYR A 146 -1.77 15.26 3.75
CA TYR A 146 -1.87 16.71 3.94
C TYR A 146 -1.48 17.10 5.38
N ASN A 147 -1.32 18.39 5.62
CA ASN A 147 -0.77 18.87 6.90
C ASN A 147 -1.83 18.94 8.01
N LYS A 148 -2.93 19.65 7.78
CA LYS A 148 -3.99 19.90 8.77
C LYS A 148 -5.29 19.22 8.38
N LYS A 149 -6.16 18.91 9.35
CA LYS A 149 -7.51 18.39 9.08
C LYS A 149 -8.32 19.26 8.12
N THR A 150 -8.18 20.58 8.21
CA THR A 150 -8.83 21.54 7.31
C THR A 150 -8.46 21.38 5.85
N ASP A 151 -7.31 20.76 5.56
CA ASP A 151 -6.82 20.55 4.19
C ASP A 151 -7.45 19.33 3.51
N ALA A 152 -8.20 18.52 4.26
CA ALA A 152 -8.85 17.30 3.76
C ALA A 152 -9.72 17.58 2.52
N LYS A 153 -10.51 18.65 2.55
CA LYS A 153 -11.40 19.01 1.42
C LYS A 153 -10.60 19.37 0.16
N ALA A 154 -9.52 20.13 0.32
CA ALA A 154 -8.63 20.46 -0.81
C ALA A 154 -7.96 19.22 -1.40
N PHE A 155 -7.49 18.30 -0.54
CA PHE A 155 -6.93 17.02 -0.98
C PHE A 155 -7.98 16.16 -1.72
N GLN A 156 -9.20 16.05 -1.19
CA GLN A 156 -10.30 15.33 -1.82
C GLN A 156 -10.64 15.90 -3.20
N THR A 157 -10.74 17.23 -3.31
CA THR A 157 -10.95 17.91 -4.59
C THR A 157 -9.85 17.60 -5.60
N TYR A 158 -8.58 17.69 -5.17
CA TYR A 158 -7.44 17.32 -5.99
C TYR A 158 -7.52 15.86 -6.48
N LYS A 159 -7.85 14.94 -5.61
CA LYS A 159 -8.01 13.51 -5.96
C LYS A 159 -9.14 13.29 -6.97
N CYS A 160 -10.26 13.98 -6.82
CA CYS A 160 -11.36 13.94 -7.80
C CYS A 160 -10.91 14.45 -9.17
N LEU A 161 -10.15 15.54 -9.21
CA LEU A 161 -9.60 16.10 -10.46
C LEU A 161 -8.60 15.15 -11.13
N CYS A 162 -7.71 14.53 -10.35
CA CYS A 162 -6.72 13.56 -10.85
C CYS A 162 -7.35 12.23 -11.29
N SER A 163 -8.56 11.92 -10.84
CA SER A 163 -9.26 10.67 -11.16
C SER A 163 -10.03 10.73 -12.48
N ARG A 164 -9.90 11.82 -13.26
CA ARG A 164 -10.57 11.97 -14.55
C ARG A 164 -10.10 10.88 -15.53
N GLY A 165 -11.02 9.96 -15.83
CA GLY A 165 -10.82 8.88 -16.79
C GLY A 165 -12.17 8.49 -17.39
N PHE A 166 -12.16 7.57 -18.33
CA PHE A 166 -13.40 7.00 -18.87
C PHE A 166 -14.16 6.25 -17.78
N GLY A 167 -15.33 6.75 -17.38
CA GLY A 167 -16.22 6.15 -16.39
C GLY A 167 -16.78 7.16 -15.39
N ARG A 168 -17.50 6.67 -14.37
CA ARG A 168 -18.11 7.49 -13.31
C ARG A 168 -17.02 8.22 -12.53
N GLN A 169 -17.07 9.53 -12.53
CA GLN A 169 -16.16 10.37 -11.76
C GLN A 169 -16.59 10.37 -10.27
N SER A 170 -15.61 10.30 -9.37
CA SER A 170 -15.87 10.57 -7.96
C SER A 170 -16.12 12.07 -7.76
N THR A 171 -17.09 12.40 -6.95
CA THR A 171 -17.37 13.77 -6.50
C THR A 171 -17.14 13.89 -4.99
N LEU A 172 -17.23 15.09 -4.44
CA LEU A 172 -17.16 15.27 -2.98
C LEU A 172 -18.40 14.73 -2.27
N GLU A 173 -19.54 14.62 -2.96
CA GLU A 173 -20.79 14.07 -2.44
C GLU A 173 -20.80 12.54 -2.53
N GLU A 174 -20.17 11.99 -3.57
CA GLU A 174 -20.03 10.56 -3.78
C GLU A 174 -18.54 10.17 -3.92
N PRO A 175 -17.76 10.25 -2.84
CA PRO A 175 -16.34 9.93 -2.88
C PRO A 175 -16.11 8.42 -3.06
N ARG A 176 -14.95 8.05 -3.59
CA ARG A 176 -14.49 6.67 -3.48
C ARG A 176 -14.09 6.39 -2.03
N LEU A 177 -14.40 5.20 -1.51
CA LEU A 177 -14.22 4.84 -0.10
C LEU A 177 -12.76 4.83 0.38
N ASN A 178 -11.80 4.75 -0.52
CA ASN A 178 -10.39 4.78 -0.16
C ASN A 178 -9.95 6.23 0.12
N HIS A 179 -9.72 6.57 1.37
CA HIS A 179 -9.18 7.84 1.89
C HIS A 179 -10.15 9.04 1.92
N PHE A 180 -11.38 8.90 1.43
CA PHE A 180 -12.32 10.03 1.34
C PHE A 180 -13.32 10.13 2.50
N GLY A 181 -13.46 9.07 3.28
CA GLY A 181 -14.41 9.02 4.41
C GLY A 181 -13.86 9.59 5.72
N SER A 182 -12.64 10.16 5.72
CA SER A 182 -11.97 10.65 6.93
C SER A 182 -11.09 11.85 6.65
N ASP A 183 -10.93 12.72 7.65
CA ASP A 183 -9.99 13.84 7.68
C ASP A 183 -8.71 13.54 8.48
N ASP A 184 -8.52 12.29 8.90
CA ASP A 184 -7.40 11.87 9.75
C ASP A 184 -6.10 11.54 9.00
N PHE A 185 -6.09 11.60 7.66
CA PHE A 185 -4.89 11.39 6.84
C PHE A 185 -3.96 12.63 6.81
N CYS A 186 -3.73 13.23 7.98
CA CYS A 186 -2.95 14.46 8.10
C CYS A 186 -1.84 14.33 9.14
N PHE A 187 -0.82 15.18 9.00
CA PHE A 187 0.30 15.26 9.93
C PHE A 187 -0.15 15.64 11.34
N GLU A 188 -1.15 16.53 11.46
CA GLU A 188 -1.73 16.94 12.75
C GLU A 188 -2.28 15.74 13.53
N SER A 189 -3.01 14.83 12.90
CA SER A 189 -3.52 13.61 13.54
C SER A 189 -2.39 12.65 13.94
N TRP A 190 -1.38 12.51 13.09
CA TRP A 190 -0.19 11.71 13.41
C TRP A 190 0.55 12.27 14.63
N LYS A 191 0.75 13.59 14.69
CA LYS A 191 1.43 14.24 15.80
C LYS A 191 0.68 14.01 17.12
N LYS A 192 -0.63 14.20 17.15
CA LYS A 192 -1.47 13.94 18.34
C LYS A 192 -1.37 12.48 18.81
N GLN A 193 -1.35 11.51 17.90
CA GLN A 193 -1.23 10.09 18.25
C GLN A 193 0.13 9.73 18.87
N ASN A 194 1.21 10.45 18.49
CA ASN A 194 2.56 10.17 18.98
C ASN A 194 2.96 11.02 20.19
N GLU A 195 2.29 12.14 20.48
CA GLU A 195 2.49 12.94 21.69
C GLU A 195 1.73 12.37 22.91
N THR A 196 0.75 11.49 22.66
CA THR A 196 -0.05 10.81 23.71
C THR A 196 0.43 9.39 24.03
N ALA A 197 1.45 8.90 23.34
CA ALA A 197 2.09 7.59 23.55
C ALA A 197 3.43 7.72 24.26
#